data_08a4fcd5376f5bb06b95b67b74774c23
#
_entry.id   08a4fcd5376f5bb06b95b67b74774c23
#
_cell.length_a   1.000
_cell.length_b   1.000
_cell.length_c   1.000
_cell.angle_alpha   90.00
_cell.angle_beta   90.00
_cell.angle_gamma   90.00
#
_symmetry.space_group_name_H-M   'P 1'
#
loop_
_entity.id
_entity.type
_entity.pdbx_description
1 polymer ?
#
loop_
_entity_poly.entity_id
_entity_poly.type
_entity_poly.pdbx_seq_one_letter_code
_entity_poly.pdbx_strand_id
1 'polypeptide(L)'
;MLRSTLVALDGSAYSESAATLAIDWAYRFKARLLALGVLDAPTIQRAEPVPLGASAYKQARDEARMTDARHRVQSFLADFRGRSQSAGVPAEVIEDIGDPAASIVNEAHRCDVVVLARETHFHFETQDRPDETLAQVLRSSPRPVVVVPRELPEGRGVVVAYGGGREASRTLQTFHLLGIAAGETIEVLSIHRDRAQAEALSHQAAEYLAAHGAPHRQHAIVSAAPPAEVILERVRHARPRLLVIGAHGYHPLRDLFATSVTRAVLRACPVPAFVGA
;
A
#
# COMPACT_ATOMS: atom_id res chain seq x y z
N MET A 1 -1.08 7.00 17.37
CA MET A 1 -2.17 6.00 17.22
C MET A 1 -2.95 6.35 15.97
N LEU A 2 -3.28 5.36 15.13
CA LEU A 2 -4.03 5.50 13.88
C LEU A 2 -5.37 6.20 14.10
N ARG A 3 -5.62 7.29 13.38
CA ARG A 3 -6.85 8.11 13.49
C ARG A 3 -7.60 8.24 12.18
N SER A 4 -6.91 8.03 11.06
CA SER A 4 -7.50 8.16 9.73
C SER A 4 -6.84 7.21 8.73
N THR A 5 -7.66 6.54 7.92
CA THR A 5 -7.24 5.61 6.88
C THR A 5 -7.86 6.02 5.56
N LEU A 6 -7.06 6.17 4.54
CA LEU A 6 -7.52 6.32 3.16
C LEU A 6 -7.43 4.97 2.47
N VAL A 7 -8.49 4.51 1.85
CA VAL A 7 -8.44 3.38 0.91
C VAL A 7 -8.79 3.86 -0.48
N ALA A 8 -7.93 3.57 -1.46
CA ALA A 8 -8.21 3.86 -2.84
C ALA A 8 -8.73 2.60 -3.54
N LEU A 9 -9.86 2.74 -4.20
CA LEU A 9 -10.64 1.66 -4.80
C LEU A 9 -10.74 1.85 -6.31
N ASP A 10 -10.53 0.79 -7.06
CA ASP A 10 -10.64 0.74 -8.51
C ASP A 10 -11.79 -0.18 -8.99
N GLY A 11 -12.54 -0.75 -8.05
CA GLY A 11 -13.65 -1.67 -8.33
C GLY A 11 -13.21 -3.05 -8.81
N SER A 12 -11.92 -3.36 -8.82
CA SER A 12 -11.40 -4.68 -9.15
C SER A 12 -11.51 -5.66 -7.97
N ALA A 13 -11.44 -6.96 -8.25
CA ALA A 13 -11.34 -7.98 -7.21
C ALA A 13 -10.09 -7.83 -6.33
N TYR A 14 -9.06 -7.12 -6.79
CA TYR A 14 -7.85 -6.85 -6.01
C TYR A 14 -8.08 -5.78 -4.95
N SER A 15 -8.92 -4.77 -5.22
CA SER A 15 -9.24 -3.72 -4.24
C SER A 15 -10.17 -4.20 -3.12
N GLU A 16 -10.82 -5.36 -3.25
CA GLU A 16 -11.69 -5.94 -2.23
C GLU A 16 -10.97 -6.26 -0.91
N SER A 17 -9.76 -6.82 -1.00
CA SER A 17 -8.94 -7.10 0.17
C SER A 17 -8.46 -5.80 0.84
N ALA A 18 -8.13 -4.77 0.05
CA ALA A 18 -7.76 -3.45 0.56
C ALA A 18 -8.94 -2.81 1.31
N ALA A 19 -10.15 -2.90 0.73
CA ALA A 19 -11.39 -2.43 1.34
C ALA A 19 -11.66 -3.13 2.68
N THR A 20 -11.53 -4.47 2.71
CA THR A 20 -11.74 -5.28 3.92
C THR A 20 -10.75 -4.90 5.02
N LEU A 21 -9.46 -4.77 4.69
CA LEU A 21 -8.43 -4.37 5.66
C LEU A 21 -8.68 -2.96 6.21
N ALA A 22 -9.06 -2.02 5.35
CA ALA A 22 -9.32 -0.65 5.75
C ALA A 22 -10.52 -0.52 6.70
N ILE A 23 -11.59 -1.28 6.44
CA ILE A 23 -12.76 -1.36 7.33
C ILE A 23 -12.37 -1.98 8.68
N ASP A 24 -11.63 -3.10 8.68
CA ASP A 24 -11.14 -3.75 9.92
C ASP A 24 -10.30 -2.79 10.76
N TRP A 25 -9.36 -2.08 10.14
CA TRP A 25 -8.54 -1.12 10.85
C TRP A 25 -9.33 0.07 11.37
N ALA A 26 -10.26 0.60 10.59
CA ALA A 26 -11.11 1.69 11.03
C ALA A 26 -11.98 1.28 12.23
N TYR A 27 -12.52 0.05 12.22
CA TYR A 27 -13.27 -0.52 13.35
C TYR A 27 -12.39 -0.70 14.59
N ARG A 28 -11.26 -1.41 14.43
CA ARG A 28 -10.34 -1.77 15.51
C ARG A 28 -9.72 -0.54 16.20
N PHE A 29 -9.30 0.45 15.42
CA PHE A 29 -8.63 1.65 15.92
C PHE A 29 -9.55 2.84 16.15
N LYS A 30 -10.86 2.69 15.87
CA LYS A 30 -11.84 3.80 15.86
C LYS A 30 -11.35 4.97 15.01
N ALA A 31 -10.78 4.64 13.88
CA ALA A 31 -10.19 5.59 12.95
C ALA A 31 -11.25 6.04 11.92
N ARG A 32 -11.12 7.28 11.48
CA ARG A 32 -11.89 7.81 10.34
C ARG A 32 -11.53 7.03 9.08
N LEU A 33 -12.53 6.64 8.31
CA LEU A 33 -12.34 5.89 7.06
C LEU A 33 -12.75 6.77 5.87
N LEU A 34 -11.80 6.94 4.95
CA LEU A 34 -12.01 7.62 3.68
C LEU A 34 -11.86 6.60 2.56
N ALA A 35 -12.81 6.57 1.63
CA ALA A 35 -12.75 5.74 0.43
C ALA A 35 -12.73 6.64 -0.80
N LEU A 36 -11.70 6.49 -1.61
CA LEU A 36 -11.50 7.26 -2.83
C LEU A 36 -11.69 6.37 -4.05
N GLY A 37 -12.59 6.77 -4.94
CA GLY A 37 -12.68 6.27 -6.31
C GLY A 37 -12.30 7.37 -7.28
N VAL A 38 -11.49 7.06 -8.27
CA VAL A 38 -11.01 8.05 -9.24
C VAL A 38 -11.47 7.68 -10.64
N LEU A 39 -12.07 8.67 -11.32
CA LEU A 39 -12.40 8.63 -12.73
C LEU A 39 -11.20 9.15 -13.52
N ASP A 40 -10.46 8.23 -14.17
CA ASP A 40 -9.25 8.58 -14.93
C ASP A 40 -9.56 9.26 -16.26
N ALA A 41 -9.99 10.50 -16.16
CA ALA A 41 -10.29 11.33 -17.33
C ALA A 41 -9.07 11.54 -18.25
N PRO A 42 -7.84 11.77 -17.76
CA PRO A 42 -6.67 11.93 -18.63
C PRO A 42 -6.42 10.73 -19.55
N THR A 43 -6.66 9.52 -19.06
CA THR A 43 -6.49 8.31 -19.87
C THR A 43 -7.64 8.11 -20.85
N ILE A 44 -8.89 8.29 -20.39
CA ILE A 44 -10.09 8.10 -21.22
C ILE A 44 -10.13 9.09 -22.38
N GLN A 45 -9.76 10.36 -22.12
CA GLN A 45 -9.81 11.45 -23.09
C GLN A 45 -8.47 11.69 -23.80
N ARG A 46 -7.54 10.76 -23.71
CA ARG A 46 -6.20 10.89 -24.26
C ARG A 46 -6.24 11.32 -25.73
N ALA A 47 -5.38 12.29 -26.08
CA ALA A 47 -5.19 12.70 -27.46
C ALA A 47 -4.60 11.53 -28.28
N GLU A 48 -5.30 11.15 -29.33
CA GLU A 48 -4.85 10.14 -30.29
C GLU A 48 -5.05 10.66 -31.72
N PRO A 49 -4.19 10.28 -32.67
CA PRO A 49 -4.41 10.59 -34.08
C PRO A 49 -5.72 9.97 -34.54
N VAL A 50 -6.59 10.77 -35.13
CA VAL A 50 -7.85 10.30 -35.73
C VAL A 50 -7.87 10.62 -37.22
N PRO A 51 -8.46 9.77 -38.07
CA PRO A 51 -8.65 10.06 -39.49
C PRO A 51 -9.45 11.35 -39.70
N LEU A 52 -9.24 12.00 -40.84
CA LEU A 52 -10.00 13.19 -41.22
C LEU A 52 -11.52 12.90 -41.17
N GLY A 53 -12.23 13.73 -40.40
CA GLY A 53 -13.68 13.59 -40.19
C GLY A 53 -14.13 12.69 -39.05
N ALA A 54 -13.20 11.99 -38.35
CA ALA A 54 -13.53 11.08 -37.25
C ALA A 54 -13.54 11.75 -35.86
N SER A 55 -13.32 13.05 -35.77
CA SER A 55 -13.27 13.77 -34.49
C SER A 55 -14.57 13.68 -33.70
N ALA A 56 -15.72 13.82 -34.35
CA ALA A 56 -17.04 13.66 -33.71
C ALA A 56 -17.26 12.24 -33.16
N TYR A 57 -16.80 11.23 -33.91
CA TYR A 57 -16.87 9.83 -33.44
C TYR A 57 -16.00 9.59 -32.21
N LYS A 58 -14.76 10.13 -32.22
CA LYS A 58 -13.87 10.07 -31.05
C LYS A 58 -14.52 10.71 -29.83
N GLN A 59 -15.05 11.93 -29.99
CA GLN A 59 -15.70 12.64 -28.91
C GLN A 59 -16.87 11.84 -28.33
N ALA A 60 -17.77 11.33 -29.16
CA ALA A 60 -18.90 10.51 -28.69
C ALA A 60 -18.44 9.22 -27.97
N ARG A 61 -17.37 8.59 -28.47
CA ARG A 61 -16.77 7.42 -27.83
C ARG A 61 -16.20 7.76 -26.45
N ASP A 62 -15.46 8.87 -26.35
CA ASP A 62 -14.83 9.30 -25.09
C ASP A 62 -15.89 9.71 -24.06
N GLU A 63 -16.98 10.37 -24.48
CA GLU A 63 -18.14 10.71 -23.63
C GLU A 63 -18.85 9.43 -23.11
N ALA A 64 -19.06 8.45 -23.97
CA ALA A 64 -19.63 7.14 -23.56
C ALA A 64 -18.74 6.46 -22.53
N ARG A 65 -17.42 6.37 -22.77
CA ARG A 65 -16.45 5.78 -21.84
C ARG A 65 -16.42 6.50 -20.49
N MET A 66 -16.47 7.84 -20.50
CA MET A 66 -16.56 8.65 -19.29
C MET A 66 -17.81 8.33 -18.48
N THR A 67 -18.94 8.19 -19.15
CA THR A 67 -20.22 7.84 -18.52
C THR A 67 -20.15 6.45 -17.88
N ASP A 68 -19.67 5.46 -18.61
CA ASP A 68 -19.53 4.08 -18.14
C ASP A 68 -18.55 3.99 -16.95
N ALA A 69 -17.41 4.69 -17.05
CA ALA A 69 -16.42 4.71 -15.97
C ALA A 69 -17.00 5.38 -14.71
N ARG A 70 -17.75 6.49 -14.86
CA ARG A 70 -18.43 7.14 -13.73
C ARG A 70 -19.43 6.20 -13.06
N HIS A 71 -20.25 5.50 -13.81
CA HIS A 71 -21.20 4.53 -13.26
C HIS A 71 -20.46 3.42 -12.47
N ARG A 72 -19.35 2.90 -12.98
CA ARG A 72 -18.53 1.92 -12.26
C ARG A 72 -18.00 2.48 -10.95
N VAL A 73 -17.40 3.69 -10.97
CA VAL A 73 -16.89 4.36 -9.75
C VAL A 73 -18.00 4.51 -8.72
N GLN A 74 -19.16 5.02 -9.11
CA GLN A 74 -20.29 5.21 -8.20
C GLN A 74 -20.81 3.89 -7.64
N SER A 75 -20.84 2.83 -8.46
CA SER A 75 -21.30 1.51 -8.04
C SER A 75 -20.40 0.94 -6.95
N PHE A 76 -19.09 0.82 -7.19
CA PHE A 76 -18.21 0.22 -6.19
C PHE A 76 -18.05 1.07 -4.92
N LEU A 77 -18.16 2.41 -5.04
CA LEU A 77 -18.17 3.29 -3.88
C LEU A 77 -19.47 3.14 -3.06
N ALA A 78 -20.60 2.93 -3.70
CA ALA A 78 -21.87 2.63 -3.03
C ALA A 78 -21.80 1.28 -2.30
N ASP A 79 -21.28 0.25 -2.95
CA ASP A 79 -21.06 -1.08 -2.37
C ASP A 79 -20.13 -1.02 -1.15
N PHE A 80 -19.01 -0.29 -1.26
CA PHE A 80 -18.10 -0.07 -0.14
C PHE A 80 -18.78 0.64 1.03
N ARG A 81 -19.56 1.70 0.76
CA ARG A 81 -20.33 2.42 1.78
C ARG A 81 -21.29 1.48 2.50
N GLY A 82 -22.02 0.64 1.77
CA GLY A 82 -22.93 -0.36 2.34
C GLY A 82 -22.20 -1.34 3.27
N ARG A 83 -21.06 -1.86 2.84
CA ARG A 83 -20.21 -2.79 3.61
C ARG A 83 -19.66 -2.13 4.88
N SER A 84 -19.13 -0.93 4.78
CA SER A 84 -18.58 -0.20 5.94
C SER A 84 -19.65 0.15 6.95
N GLN A 85 -20.84 0.55 6.51
CA GLN A 85 -22.00 0.79 7.39
C GLN A 85 -22.44 -0.50 8.09
N SER A 86 -22.52 -1.61 7.37
CA SER A 86 -22.88 -2.93 7.94
C SER A 86 -21.86 -3.40 8.98
N ALA A 87 -20.59 -3.01 8.84
CA ALA A 87 -19.54 -3.25 9.83
C ALA A 87 -19.55 -2.24 11.00
N GLY A 88 -20.49 -1.30 11.05
CA GLY A 88 -20.56 -0.25 12.07
C GLY A 88 -19.49 0.84 11.90
N VAL A 89 -18.91 0.98 10.72
CA VAL A 89 -17.86 1.96 10.41
C VAL A 89 -18.36 2.93 9.33
N PRO A 90 -18.82 4.13 9.70
CA PRO A 90 -19.19 5.13 8.70
C PRO A 90 -17.96 5.56 7.90
N ALA A 91 -18.06 5.54 6.57
CA ALA A 91 -17.00 5.97 5.67
C ALA A 91 -17.38 7.28 4.96
N GLU A 92 -16.42 8.19 4.87
CA GLU A 92 -16.47 9.29 3.91
C GLU A 92 -16.08 8.76 2.54
N VAL A 93 -16.96 8.91 1.57
CA VAL A 93 -16.75 8.42 0.20
C VAL A 93 -16.51 9.61 -0.71
N ILE A 94 -15.42 9.55 -1.46
CA ILE A 94 -14.92 10.61 -2.33
C ILE A 94 -14.88 10.08 -3.77
N GLU A 95 -15.56 10.74 -4.68
CA GLU A 95 -15.38 10.59 -6.12
C GLU A 95 -14.50 11.73 -6.62
N ASP A 96 -13.39 11.44 -7.27
CA ASP A 96 -12.50 12.42 -7.88
C ASP A 96 -12.35 12.17 -9.39
N ILE A 97 -11.98 13.20 -10.13
CA ILE A 97 -11.77 13.14 -11.59
C ILE A 97 -10.38 13.65 -11.89
N GLY A 98 -9.50 12.77 -12.36
CA GLY A 98 -8.12 13.15 -12.65
C GLY A 98 -7.19 11.95 -12.79
N ASP A 99 -5.90 12.22 -12.62
CA ASP A 99 -4.89 11.17 -12.53
C ASP A 99 -5.01 10.41 -11.20
N PRO A 100 -5.16 9.09 -11.20
CA PRO A 100 -5.39 8.32 -9.99
C PRO A 100 -4.29 8.47 -8.94
N ALA A 101 -3.02 8.47 -9.35
CA ALA A 101 -1.92 8.59 -8.40
C ALA A 101 -1.88 9.99 -7.76
N ALA A 102 -2.10 11.03 -8.54
CA ALA A 102 -2.16 12.40 -8.05
C ALA A 102 -3.33 12.61 -7.08
N SER A 103 -4.51 12.09 -7.39
CA SER A 103 -5.70 12.15 -6.52
C SER A 103 -5.47 11.42 -5.19
N ILE A 104 -4.87 10.22 -5.22
CA ILE A 104 -4.54 9.45 -4.01
C ILE A 104 -3.52 10.21 -3.15
N VAL A 105 -2.46 10.74 -3.75
CA VAL A 105 -1.42 11.51 -3.05
C VAL A 105 -2.01 12.77 -2.42
N ASN A 106 -2.89 13.48 -3.12
CA ASN A 106 -3.57 14.66 -2.59
C ASN A 106 -4.41 14.32 -1.35
N GLU A 107 -5.25 13.29 -1.42
CA GLU A 107 -6.07 12.86 -0.29
C GLU A 107 -5.23 12.27 0.87
N ALA A 108 -4.05 11.71 0.59
CA ALA A 108 -3.14 11.20 1.61
C ALA A 108 -2.68 12.27 2.60
N HIS A 109 -2.62 13.56 2.21
CA HIS A 109 -2.22 14.65 3.11
C HIS A 109 -3.11 14.74 4.36
N ARG A 110 -4.37 14.36 4.28
CA ARG A 110 -5.35 14.43 5.38
C ARG A 110 -5.55 13.10 6.12
N CYS A 111 -4.71 12.11 5.85
CA CYS A 111 -4.79 10.77 6.45
C CYS A 111 -3.47 10.36 7.11
N ASP A 112 -3.53 9.34 7.97
CA ASP A 112 -2.34 8.78 8.61
C ASP A 112 -1.69 7.68 7.78
N VAL A 113 -2.50 6.95 6.98
CA VAL A 113 -2.06 5.83 6.16
C VAL A 113 -2.93 5.70 4.92
N VAL A 114 -2.32 5.27 3.82
CA VAL A 114 -2.98 4.91 2.57
C VAL A 114 -3.02 3.39 2.47
N VAL A 115 -4.17 2.82 2.14
CA VAL A 115 -4.35 1.39 1.85
C VAL A 115 -4.65 1.22 0.37
N LEU A 116 -3.85 0.43 -0.31
CA LEU A 116 -3.93 0.24 -1.75
C LEU A 116 -3.68 -1.21 -2.12
N ALA A 117 -4.40 -1.72 -3.09
CA ALA A 117 -4.17 -3.06 -3.61
C ALA A 117 -2.79 -3.17 -4.28
N ARG A 118 -2.17 -4.35 -4.23
CA ARG A 118 -0.89 -4.60 -4.91
C ARG A 118 -1.00 -4.50 -6.42
N GLU A 119 -2.13 -4.91 -6.97
CA GLU A 119 -2.47 -4.76 -8.38
C GLU A 119 -3.58 -3.75 -8.50
N THR A 120 -3.36 -2.71 -9.29
CA THR A 120 -4.30 -1.59 -9.48
C THR A 120 -4.82 -1.59 -10.92
N HIS A 121 -6.08 -1.19 -11.09
CA HIS A 121 -6.81 -1.16 -12.35
C HIS A 121 -7.62 0.13 -12.52
N PHE A 122 -7.06 1.27 -12.09
CA PHE A 122 -7.73 2.57 -12.16
C PHE A 122 -8.04 3.02 -13.57
N HIS A 123 -7.36 2.47 -14.56
CA HIS A 123 -7.59 2.82 -15.97
C HIS A 123 -8.73 2.04 -16.63
N PHE A 124 -9.46 1.19 -15.89
CA PHE A 124 -10.62 0.43 -16.36
C PHE A 124 -10.40 -0.30 -17.71
N GLU A 125 -9.23 -0.90 -17.89
CA GLU A 125 -8.84 -1.61 -19.12
C GLU A 125 -8.79 -0.73 -20.37
N THR A 126 -8.73 0.59 -20.22
CA THR A 126 -8.64 1.54 -21.33
C THR A 126 -7.21 1.73 -21.85
N GLN A 127 -6.22 1.07 -21.24
CA GLN A 127 -4.80 1.16 -21.63
C GLN A 127 -4.22 -0.19 -22.01
N ASP A 128 -3.35 -0.18 -23.03
CA ASP A 128 -2.48 -1.32 -23.40
C ASP A 128 -1.23 -1.43 -22.48
N ARG A 129 -1.14 -0.62 -21.44
CA ARG A 129 0.01 -0.55 -20.52
C ARG A 129 -0.40 -1.00 -19.11
N PRO A 130 0.53 -1.61 -18.35
CA PRO A 130 0.30 -1.91 -16.94
C PRO A 130 -0.04 -0.63 -16.16
N ASP A 131 -0.94 -0.75 -15.22
CA ASP A 131 -1.27 0.33 -14.29
C ASP A 131 -0.07 0.61 -13.36
N GLU A 132 0.44 1.83 -13.36
CA GLU A 132 1.57 2.27 -12.55
C GLU A 132 1.16 3.06 -11.30
N THR A 133 -0.13 3.16 -11.02
CA THR A 133 -0.67 3.96 -9.91
C THR A 133 -0.01 3.62 -8.59
N LEU A 134 0.09 2.33 -8.23
CA LEU A 134 0.77 1.91 -7.01
C LEU A 134 2.23 2.40 -6.96
N ALA A 135 2.97 2.24 -8.05
CA ALA A 135 4.37 2.65 -8.09
C ALA A 135 4.55 4.17 -7.97
N GLN A 136 3.62 4.95 -8.53
CA GLN A 136 3.63 6.41 -8.41
C GLN A 136 3.24 6.86 -7.01
N VAL A 137 2.22 6.26 -6.41
CA VAL A 137 1.81 6.53 -5.03
C VAL A 137 2.94 6.22 -4.04
N LEU A 138 3.61 5.07 -4.17
CA LEU A 138 4.75 4.71 -3.31
C LEU A 138 5.93 5.68 -3.41
N ARG A 139 6.10 6.37 -4.55
CA ARG A 139 7.16 7.38 -4.75
C ARG A 139 6.80 8.75 -4.17
N SER A 140 5.54 9.10 -4.17
CA SER A 140 5.09 10.48 -3.96
C SER A 140 4.22 10.68 -2.73
N SER A 141 3.75 9.59 -2.11
CA SER A 141 2.87 9.69 -0.94
C SER A 141 3.60 10.32 0.26
N PRO A 142 3.00 11.33 0.90
CA PRO A 142 3.53 11.90 2.13
C PRO A 142 3.25 11.00 3.37
N ARG A 143 2.54 9.89 3.16
CA ARG A 143 2.12 8.97 4.23
C ARG A 143 2.55 7.54 3.90
N PRO A 144 2.71 6.70 4.92
CA PRO A 144 2.94 5.28 4.70
C PRO A 144 1.84 4.66 3.85
N VAL A 145 2.23 3.72 2.99
CA VAL A 145 1.31 2.99 2.12
C VAL A 145 1.27 1.53 2.55
N VAL A 146 0.08 1.00 2.77
CA VAL A 146 -0.14 -0.43 3.02
C VAL A 146 -0.54 -1.08 1.70
N VAL A 147 0.36 -1.88 1.17
CA VAL A 147 0.16 -2.63 -0.07
C VAL A 147 -0.48 -3.97 0.26
N VAL A 148 -1.69 -4.19 -0.23
CA VAL A 148 -2.52 -5.33 0.15
C VAL A 148 -2.51 -6.39 -0.96
N PRO A 149 -2.23 -7.67 -0.66
CA PRO A 149 -2.33 -8.75 -1.63
C PRO A 149 -3.80 -9.06 -1.95
N ARG A 150 -4.02 -9.85 -3.01
CA ARG A 150 -5.37 -10.24 -3.44
C ARG A 150 -6.19 -10.92 -2.34
N GLU A 151 -5.55 -11.68 -1.47
CA GLU A 151 -6.19 -12.40 -0.38
C GLU A 151 -5.53 -11.98 0.94
N LEU A 152 -6.35 -11.74 1.96
CA LEU A 152 -5.86 -11.45 3.30
C LEU A 152 -5.60 -12.78 4.04
N PRO A 153 -4.37 -13.01 4.50
CA PRO A 153 -4.04 -14.22 5.22
C PRO A 153 -4.58 -14.19 6.66
N GLU A 154 -4.92 -15.34 7.18
CA GLU A 154 -5.15 -15.55 8.60
C GLU A 154 -3.79 -15.66 9.31
N GLY A 155 -3.19 -14.52 9.66
CA GLY A 155 -1.91 -14.44 10.33
C GLY A 155 -1.97 -13.69 11.66
N ARG A 156 -0.93 -13.86 12.50
CA ARG A 156 -0.77 -13.12 13.76
C ARG A 156 0.61 -12.53 13.89
N GLY A 157 0.71 -11.41 14.61
CA GLY A 157 1.97 -10.72 14.81
C GLY A 157 2.40 -9.93 13.58
N VAL A 158 3.53 -9.28 13.72
CA VAL A 158 4.11 -8.39 12.71
C VAL A 158 5.57 -8.75 12.50
N VAL A 159 6.02 -8.80 11.25
CA VAL A 159 7.44 -8.88 10.92
C VAL A 159 7.90 -7.50 10.45
N VAL A 160 8.96 -6.97 11.05
CA VAL A 160 9.63 -5.74 10.65
C VAL A 160 10.96 -6.08 10.01
N ALA A 161 11.08 -5.90 8.70
CA ALA A 161 12.35 -6.04 7.99
C ALA A 161 13.20 -4.77 8.20
N TYR A 162 14.23 -4.88 9.04
CA TYR A 162 15.04 -3.75 9.48
C TYR A 162 16.48 -3.85 8.96
N GLY A 163 16.85 -2.92 8.08
CA GLY A 163 18.19 -2.84 7.47
C GLY A 163 19.09 -1.75 8.04
N GLY A 164 18.70 -1.06 9.13
CA GLY A 164 19.52 -0.06 9.84
C GLY A 164 19.63 1.31 9.17
N GLY A 165 19.08 1.52 7.98
CA GLY A 165 19.12 2.81 7.31
C GLY A 165 18.08 3.81 7.88
N ARG A 166 18.25 5.08 7.48
CA ARG A 166 17.37 6.18 7.92
C ARG A 166 15.88 5.89 7.64
N GLU A 167 15.58 5.37 6.46
CA GLU A 167 14.22 5.04 6.05
C GLU A 167 13.65 3.87 6.87
N ALA A 168 14.44 2.84 7.16
CA ALA A 168 14.02 1.73 8.02
C ALA A 168 13.70 2.21 9.44
N SER A 169 14.54 3.09 10.00
CA SER A 169 14.33 3.67 11.32
C SER A 169 13.09 4.56 11.38
N ARG A 170 12.88 5.41 10.36
CA ARG A 170 11.66 6.24 10.25
C ARG A 170 10.41 5.39 10.10
N THR A 171 10.48 4.35 9.28
CA THR A 171 9.36 3.43 9.07
C THR A 171 8.99 2.72 10.38
N LEU A 172 9.96 2.19 11.11
CA LEU A 172 9.75 1.57 12.41
C LEU A 172 9.10 2.55 13.40
N GLN A 173 9.62 3.76 13.47
CA GLN A 173 9.08 4.82 14.33
C GLN A 173 7.63 5.17 13.95
N THR A 174 7.36 5.45 12.68
CA THR A 174 6.02 5.81 12.20
C THR A 174 5.03 4.66 12.45
N PHE A 175 5.42 3.43 12.13
CA PHE A 175 4.63 2.24 12.38
C PHE A 175 4.27 2.08 13.86
N HIS A 176 5.26 2.24 14.75
CA HIS A 176 5.05 2.16 16.19
C HIS A 176 4.10 3.27 16.69
N LEU A 177 4.32 4.52 16.28
CA LEU A 177 3.50 5.67 16.67
C LEU A 177 2.04 5.54 16.22
N LEU A 178 1.78 4.91 15.07
CA LEU A 178 0.44 4.61 14.60
C LEU A 178 -0.26 3.53 15.46
N GLY A 179 0.49 2.76 16.25
CA GLY A 179 -0.04 1.76 17.17
C GLY A 179 -0.69 0.57 16.47
N ILE A 180 -0.36 0.33 15.21
CA ILE A 180 -0.96 -0.73 14.39
C ILE A 180 -0.67 -2.13 15.00
N ALA A 181 0.49 -2.31 15.64
CA ALA A 181 0.86 -3.55 16.32
C ALA A 181 0.39 -3.65 17.78
N ALA A 182 -0.49 -2.77 18.25
CA ALA A 182 -0.92 -2.79 19.64
C ALA A 182 -1.49 -4.17 20.03
N GLY A 183 -0.92 -4.75 21.10
CA GLY A 183 -1.30 -6.09 21.60
C GLY A 183 -0.70 -7.27 20.83
N GLU A 184 0.22 -7.04 19.89
CA GLU A 184 0.88 -8.09 19.12
C GLU A 184 2.40 -8.09 19.32
N THR A 185 3.01 -9.25 19.11
CA THR A 185 4.46 -9.39 19.13
C THR A 185 5.03 -8.94 17.78
N ILE A 186 6.05 -8.08 17.83
CA ILE A 186 6.81 -7.62 16.67
C ILE A 186 8.06 -8.48 16.55
N GLU A 187 8.24 -9.16 15.42
CA GLU A 187 9.49 -9.81 15.07
C GLU A 187 10.36 -8.86 14.26
N VAL A 188 11.52 -8.48 14.82
CA VAL A 188 12.53 -7.68 14.12
C VAL A 188 13.42 -8.61 13.31
N LEU A 189 13.32 -8.58 12.01
CA LEU A 189 14.11 -9.35 11.06
C LEU A 189 15.23 -8.50 10.49
N SER A 190 16.50 -8.85 10.75
CA SER A 190 17.67 -8.22 10.14
C SER A 190 18.53 -9.24 9.43
N ILE A 191 18.99 -8.92 8.23
CA ILE A 191 19.71 -9.82 7.35
C ILE A 191 21.05 -9.18 6.98
N HIS A 192 22.15 -9.91 7.22
CA HIS A 192 23.46 -9.48 6.79
C HIS A 192 24.35 -10.70 6.52
N ARG A 193 25.43 -10.55 5.74
CA ARG A 193 26.43 -11.62 5.50
C ARG A 193 27.29 -11.88 6.72
N ASP A 194 27.56 -10.86 7.49
CA ASP A 194 28.29 -10.89 8.74
C ASP A 194 27.32 -11.02 9.92
N ARG A 195 27.62 -11.96 10.85
CA ARG A 195 26.79 -12.26 12.02
C ARG A 195 26.68 -11.07 12.97
N ALA A 196 27.82 -10.44 13.30
CA ALA A 196 27.85 -9.33 14.24
C ALA A 196 27.03 -8.14 13.73
N GLN A 197 27.08 -7.90 12.43
CA GLN A 197 26.26 -6.87 11.80
C GLN A 197 24.77 -7.22 11.80
N ALA A 198 24.39 -8.46 11.52
CA ALA A 198 22.98 -8.87 11.58
C ALA A 198 22.41 -8.72 12.99
N GLU A 199 23.17 -9.14 13.99
CA GLU A 199 22.81 -9.03 15.42
C GLU A 199 22.73 -7.57 15.86
N ALA A 200 23.71 -6.73 15.49
CA ALA A 200 23.71 -5.30 15.82
C ALA A 200 22.50 -4.56 15.23
N LEU A 201 22.16 -4.85 13.98
CA LEU A 201 20.98 -4.26 13.33
C LEU A 201 19.68 -4.67 14.02
N SER A 202 19.50 -5.95 14.34
CA SER A 202 18.28 -6.40 15.01
C SER A 202 18.20 -5.87 16.45
N HIS A 203 19.33 -5.75 17.12
CA HIS A 203 19.41 -5.18 18.48
C HIS A 203 19.03 -3.69 18.49
N GLN A 204 19.54 -2.89 17.55
CA GLN A 204 19.21 -1.48 17.42
C GLN A 204 17.69 -1.23 17.32
N ALA A 205 16.99 -1.99 16.49
CA ALA A 205 15.54 -1.86 16.38
C ALA A 205 14.82 -2.37 17.63
N ALA A 206 15.33 -3.44 18.24
CA ALA A 206 14.77 -4.01 19.47
C ALA A 206 14.90 -3.07 20.66
N GLU A 207 16.03 -2.37 20.81
CA GLU A 207 16.22 -1.34 21.85
C GLU A 207 15.18 -0.21 21.70
N TYR A 208 14.93 0.24 20.46
CA TYR A 208 13.88 1.22 20.21
C TYR A 208 12.51 0.70 20.67
N LEU A 209 12.13 -0.51 20.30
CA LEU A 209 10.86 -1.11 20.70
C LEU A 209 10.76 -1.34 22.20
N ALA A 210 11.85 -1.79 22.84
CA ALA A 210 11.94 -1.96 24.28
C ALA A 210 11.72 -0.66 25.06
N ALA A 211 12.35 0.42 24.61
CA ALA A 211 12.19 1.75 25.21
C ALA A 211 10.73 2.25 25.16
N HIS A 212 9.93 1.74 24.22
CA HIS A 212 8.52 2.07 24.08
C HIS A 212 7.58 0.97 24.63
N GLY A 213 8.11 -0.03 25.33
CA GLY A 213 7.32 -1.10 25.93
C GLY A 213 6.61 -2.02 24.90
N ALA A 214 7.04 -2.01 23.65
CA ALA A 214 6.44 -2.86 22.62
C ALA A 214 6.93 -4.31 22.72
N PRO A 215 6.05 -5.33 22.80
CA PRO A 215 6.46 -6.72 22.78
C PRO A 215 7.18 -7.07 21.48
N HIS A 216 8.43 -7.57 21.58
CA HIS A 216 9.22 -7.85 20.39
C HIS A 216 10.11 -9.10 20.56
N ARG A 217 10.60 -9.61 19.42
CA ARG A 217 11.62 -10.67 19.32
C ARG A 217 12.64 -10.27 18.27
N GLN A 218 13.90 -10.58 18.51
CA GLN A 218 14.99 -10.38 17.56
C GLN A 218 15.19 -11.62 16.69
N HIS A 219 15.38 -11.42 15.41
CA HIS A 219 15.66 -12.47 14.44
C HIS A 219 16.76 -12.03 13.47
N ALA A 220 18.00 -12.27 13.84
CA ALA A 220 19.15 -11.98 12.99
C ALA A 220 19.45 -13.18 12.08
N ILE A 221 19.46 -12.97 10.78
CA ILE A 221 19.77 -14.02 9.78
C ILE A 221 21.09 -13.70 9.10
N VAL A 222 22.00 -14.68 9.13
CA VAL A 222 23.24 -14.62 8.35
C VAL A 222 22.99 -15.27 7.00
N SER A 223 23.03 -14.45 5.93
CA SER A 223 22.76 -14.94 4.58
C SER A 223 23.52 -14.15 3.53
N ALA A 224 23.98 -14.85 2.50
CA ALA A 224 24.51 -14.26 1.27
C ALA A 224 23.44 -14.15 0.16
N ALA A 225 22.26 -14.74 0.36
CA ALA A 225 21.14 -14.66 -0.57
C ALA A 225 20.59 -13.25 -0.66
N PRO A 226 19.87 -12.89 -1.74
CA PRO A 226 19.19 -11.62 -1.87
C PRO A 226 18.24 -11.38 -0.68
N PRO A 227 18.31 -10.23 0.00
CA PRO A 227 17.48 -9.97 1.18
C PRO A 227 15.97 -10.13 0.94
N ALA A 228 15.49 -9.84 -0.27
CA ALA A 228 14.08 -10.02 -0.62
C ALA A 228 13.62 -11.49 -0.52
N GLU A 229 14.45 -12.43 -0.95
CA GLU A 229 14.15 -13.87 -0.88
C GLU A 229 14.06 -14.33 0.57
N VAL A 230 15.02 -13.91 1.41
CA VAL A 230 15.07 -14.26 2.84
C VAL A 230 13.87 -13.68 3.58
N ILE A 231 13.49 -12.42 3.28
CA ILE A 231 12.28 -11.79 3.85
C ILE A 231 11.04 -12.57 3.47
N LEU A 232 10.86 -12.89 2.18
CA LEU A 232 9.69 -13.62 1.69
C LEU A 232 9.60 -15.04 2.26
N GLU A 233 10.73 -15.72 2.39
CA GLU A 233 10.80 -17.05 3.04
C GLU A 233 10.37 -16.94 4.51
N ARG A 234 10.89 -15.95 5.24
CA ARG A 234 10.53 -15.72 6.64
C ARG A 234 9.05 -15.39 6.80
N VAL A 235 8.50 -14.55 5.95
CA VAL A 235 7.07 -14.20 5.95
C VAL A 235 6.19 -15.43 5.71
N ARG A 236 6.55 -16.29 4.75
CA ARG A 236 5.82 -17.55 4.52
C ARG A 236 5.86 -18.50 5.72
N HIS A 237 6.99 -18.57 6.39
CA HIS A 237 7.17 -19.43 7.56
C HIS A 237 6.45 -18.87 8.79
N ALA A 238 6.64 -17.59 9.11
CA ALA A 238 6.08 -16.94 10.29
C ALA A 238 4.59 -16.66 10.18
N ARG A 239 4.06 -16.55 8.96
CA ARG A 239 2.66 -16.19 8.66
C ARG A 239 2.18 -14.97 9.46
N PRO A 240 2.90 -13.84 9.41
CA PRO A 240 2.45 -12.64 10.10
C PRO A 240 1.18 -12.09 9.43
N ARG A 241 0.42 -11.27 10.13
CA ARG A 241 -0.67 -10.53 9.50
C ARG A 241 -0.20 -9.28 8.73
N LEU A 242 1.03 -8.82 9.01
CA LEU A 242 1.60 -7.61 8.41
C LEU A 242 3.12 -7.73 8.32
N LEU A 243 3.67 -7.33 7.19
CA LEU A 243 5.09 -7.04 7.01
C LEU A 243 5.30 -5.52 7.08
N VAL A 244 6.33 -5.06 7.78
CA VAL A 244 6.77 -3.66 7.77
C VAL A 244 8.13 -3.58 7.10
N ILE A 245 8.28 -2.71 6.11
CA ILE A 245 9.51 -2.53 5.34
C ILE A 245 9.71 -1.06 4.98
N GLY A 246 10.94 -0.57 5.06
CA GLY A 246 11.30 0.77 4.61
C GLY A 246 11.24 0.92 3.09
N ALA A 247 11.05 2.15 2.63
CA ALA A 247 10.95 2.49 1.20
C ALA A 247 12.31 2.49 0.47
N HIS A 248 13.27 1.68 0.87
CA HIS A 248 14.60 1.64 0.24
C HIS A 248 14.51 1.45 -1.27
N GLY A 249 15.03 2.43 -2.03
CA GLY A 249 15.14 2.35 -3.49
C GLY A 249 14.29 3.35 -4.27
N TYR A 250 13.51 4.20 -3.61
CA TYR A 250 12.77 5.30 -4.27
C TYR A 250 13.55 6.61 -4.35
N HIS A 251 14.88 6.56 -4.57
CA HIS A 251 15.66 7.78 -4.79
C HIS A 251 15.40 8.35 -6.21
N PRO A 252 15.10 9.68 -6.34
CA PRO A 252 14.68 10.28 -7.61
C PRO A 252 15.77 10.38 -8.68
N LEU A 253 17.03 10.01 -8.40
CA LEU A 253 18.18 10.28 -9.26
C LEU A 253 18.80 9.05 -9.96
N ARG A 254 18.26 7.85 -9.82
CA ARG A 254 18.74 6.68 -10.58
C ARG A 254 17.61 5.73 -10.92
N ASP A 255 17.51 5.38 -12.19
CA ASP A 255 16.65 4.33 -12.79
C ASP A 255 16.92 2.90 -12.25
N LEU A 256 17.07 2.74 -10.94
CA LEU A 256 17.36 1.47 -10.28
C LEU A 256 16.12 0.74 -9.76
N PHE A 257 14.96 0.97 -10.41
CA PHE A 257 13.72 0.27 -10.11
C PHE A 257 13.79 -1.26 -10.25
N ALA A 258 14.80 -1.78 -10.94
CA ALA A 258 14.93 -3.21 -11.18
C ALA A 258 15.46 -4.02 -10.00
N THR A 259 16.15 -3.40 -9.03
CA THR A 259 16.91 -4.09 -7.98
C THR A 259 16.56 -3.75 -6.55
N SER A 260 15.51 -2.95 -6.27
CA SER A 260 15.17 -2.62 -4.89
C SER A 260 14.53 -3.81 -4.17
N VAL A 261 15.02 -4.10 -2.97
CA VAL A 261 14.50 -5.15 -2.08
C VAL A 261 13.00 -4.95 -1.86
N THR A 262 12.57 -3.73 -1.58
CA THR A 262 11.16 -3.38 -1.35
C THR A 262 10.28 -3.76 -2.53
N ARG A 263 10.69 -3.44 -3.78
CA ARG A 263 9.92 -3.79 -4.98
C ARG A 263 9.82 -5.30 -5.17
N ALA A 264 10.94 -6.03 -4.98
CA ALA A 264 10.95 -7.48 -5.10
C ALA A 264 10.04 -8.15 -4.06
N VAL A 265 10.06 -7.64 -2.82
CA VAL A 265 9.18 -8.11 -1.75
C VAL A 265 7.72 -7.82 -2.09
N LEU A 266 7.35 -6.59 -2.46
CA LEU A 266 5.97 -6.21 -2.73
C LEU A 266 5.32 -7.02 -3.85
N ARG A 267 6.09 -7.44 -4.86
CA ARG A 267 5.58 -8.28 -5.95
C ARG A 267 5.08 -9.65 -5.50
N ALA A 268 5.69 -10.23 -4.46
CA ALA A 268 5.46 -11.63 -4.07
C ALA A 268 5.04 -11.80 -2.60
N CYS A 269 4.91 -10.71 -1.83
CA CYS A 269 4.55 -10.76 -0.43
C CYS A 269 3.13 -11.31 -0.27
N PRO A 270 2.94 -12.42 0.49
CA PRO A 270 1.62 -13.03 0.66
C PRO A 270 0.77 -12.32 1.73
N VAL A 271 1.33 -11.33 2.42
CA VAL A 271 0.64 -10.59 3.48
C VAL A 271 0.63 -9.10 3.15
N PRO A 272 -0.26 -8.29 3.75
CA PRO A 272 -0.18 -6.85 3.67
C PRO A 272 1.20 -6.33 4.05
N ALA A 273 1.72 -5.36 3.29
CA ALA A 273 3.03 -4.77 3.54
C ALA A 273 2.89 -3.27 3.81
N PHE A 274 3.27 -2.86 5.02
CA PHE A 274 3.38 -1.45 5.41
C PHE A 274 4.72 -0.91 4.91
N VAL A 275 4.68 0.03 4.00
CA VAL A 275 5.84 0.70 3.41
C VAL A 275 5.92 2.11 3.98
N GLY A 276 7.00 2.44 4.69
CA GLY A 276 7.24 3.78 5.19
C GLY A 276 7.56 4.76 4.06
N ALA A 277 7.13 6.01 4.22
CA ALA A 277 7.44 7.12 3.32
C ALA A 277 8.78 7.79 3.68
#